data_95a4d8adfb84c12a2a0811880ef13cdc
#
_entry.id   95a4d8adfb84c12a2a0811880ef13cdc
#
_cell.length_a   1.000
_cell.length_b   1.000
_cell.length_c   1.000
_cell.angle_alpha   90.00
_cell.angle_beta   90.00
_cell.angle_gamma   90.00
#
_symmetry.space_group_name_H-M   'P 1'
#
loop_
_entity.id
_entity.type
_entity.pdbx_description
1 polymer ?
#
loop_
_entity_poly.entity_id
_entity_poly.type
_entity_poly.pdbx_seq_one_letter_code
_entity_poly.pdbx_strand_id
1 'polypeptide(L)'
;MISRRDFLRSLVAGSLLLAGCRPHENDAPEAPASAPQSASSLLHIFGLPENERSEFLRSKNNNRAFRRLYAAGPPAEVLLYALAPERLVGWTAQKRPQALVMLNENARRLPTLGGINGRGSPVSLERLLAEKIDAVVDVGVVSEATVSTARQTAKRLGAPYLLLEGRLAQSAEQIRQLGGLIASPHTERLAALAEQALAFAQREAAVRSRPVSVYLARGRDGLETGRRDSIHTEVAELLGARNAGDALAGGGLAQVSIEQIILWQPDWILTQEADFAVQVARNPLWKNVKAVHEGRIGLLPRLPYGWIDGPPGINRLPGIYTLAAILSGQPPARYREQILSLLEALYHHRPDPAQQRQLGLA
;
A
#
# COMPACT_ATOMS: atom_id res chain seq x y z
N MET A 1 -43.31 27.34 -24.86
CA MET A 1 -43.91 26.28 -25.69
C MET A 1 -43.33 26.41 -27.08
N ILE A 2 -42.24 25.67 -27.37
CA ILE A 2 -41.73 25.54 -28.73
C ILE A 2 -41.54 24.02 -28.96
N SER A 3 -42.20 23.56 -30.04
CA SER A 3 -42.50 22.18 -30.36
C SER A 3 -41.33 21.40 -30.91
N ARG A 4 -41.32 20.11 -30.60
CA ARG A 4 -40.35 19.04 -30.98
C ARG A 4 -40.26 18.68 -32.48
N ARG A 5 -40.61 19.56 -33.43
CA ARG A 5 -40.77 19.18 -34.85
C ARG A 5 -39.84 19.83 -35.87
N ASP A 6 -38.88 20.69 -35.51
CA ASP A 6 -38.11 21.46 -36.49
C ASP A 6 -36.59 21.10 -36.60
N PHE A 7 -36.20 19.85 -36.25
CA PHE A 7 -34.80 19.41 -36.37
C PHE A 7 -34.60 18.18 -37.27
N LEU A 8 -35.33 18.16 -38.37
CA LEU A 8 -35.15 17.15 -39.42
C LEU A 8 -35.44 17.76 -40.80
N ARG A 9 -34.43 18.42 -41.39
CA ARG A 9 -34.35 18.66 -42.86
C ARG A 9 -33.09 19.47 -43.18
N SER A 10 -32.00 18.79 -43.53
CA SER A 10 -31.04 19.27 -44.52
C SER A 10 -30.13 18.07 -44.90
N LEU A 11 -30.65 17.27 -45.79
CA LEU A 11 -29.92 16.36 -46.68
C LEU A 11 -29.98 16.99 -48.10
N VAL A 12 -28.93 16.76 -48.86
CA VAL A 12 -28.79 16.87 -50.34
C VAL A 12 -27.48 17.64 -50.66
N ALA A 13 -26.51 17.08 -51.15
CA ALA A 13 -26.08 16.31 -52.32
C ALA A 13 -24.82 17.00 -52.95
N GLY A 14 -23.86 16.27 -53.27
CA GLY A 14 -22.67 16.75 -54.02
C GLY A 14 -21.85 15.55 -54.55
N SER A 15 -21.93 15.32 -55.81
CA SER A 15 -21.66 14.21 -56.65
C SER A 15 -20.18 13.80 -56.78
N LEU A 16 -20.00 12.51 -57.05
CA LEU A 16 -18.91 11.74 -57.74
C LEU A 16 -17.91 12.54 -58.60
N LEU A 17 -16.62 12.14 -58.39
CA LEU A 17 -15.67 11.94 -59.51
C LEU A 17 -14.77 10.74 -59.17
N LEU A 18 -14.89 9.69 -60.00
CA LEU A 18 -14.04 8.53 -60.06
C LEU A 18 -12.72 8.89 -60.76
N ALA A 19 -11.59 8.61 -60.15
CA ALA A 19 -10.33 8.40 -60.84
C ALA A 19 -9.56 7.28 -60.16
N GLY A 20 -9.41 6.15 -60.82
CA GLY A 20 -8.71 4.99 -60.35
C GLY A 20 -7.20 5.19 -60.31
N CYS A 21 -6.53 4.58 -59.35
CA CYS A 21 -5.13 4.19 -59.41
C CYS A 21 -4.89 2.98 -58.52
N ARG A 22 -3.98 2.15 -59.02
CA ARG A 22 -3.58 0.80 -58.64
C ARG A 22 -3.17 0.60 -57.18
N PRO A 23 -3.18 -0.65 -56.69
CA PRO A 23 -2.72 -0.98 -55.33
C PRO A 23 -1.20 -0.93 -55.26
N HIS A 24 -0.67 -0.23 -54.28
CA HIS A 24 0.72 -0.30 -53.85
C HIS A 24 0.75 -1.13 -52.56
N GLU A 25 1.62 -2.14 -52.59
CA GLU A 25 1.89 -3.07 -51.49
C GLU A 25 2.46 -2.35 -50.27
N ASN A 26 2.04 -2.87 -49.12
CA ASN A 26 2.75 -2.93 -47.85
C ASN A 26 3.65 -1.77 -47.43
N ASP A 27 3.10 -0.91 -46.59
CA ASP A 27 3.85 -0.32 -45.50
C ASP A 27 2.90 -0.19 -44.30
N ALA A 28 2.89 -1.21 -43.42
CA ALA A 28 2.37 -1.09 -42.11
C ALA A 28 3.28 -0.11 -41.33
N PRO A 29 2.75 0.91 -40.65
CA PRO A 29 3.58 1.73 -39.79
C PRO A 29 4.10 0.86 -38.66
N GLU A 30 5.43 0.67 -38.60
CA GLU A 30 6.11 0.18 -37.40
C GLU A 30 5.65 0.99 -36.21
N ALA A 31 5.04 0.29 -35.22
CA ALA A 31 4.79 0.86 -33.92
C ALA A 31 6.14 1.35 -33.37
N PRO A 32 6.23 2.59 -32.85
CA PRO A 32 7.47 3.05 -32.23
C PRO A 32 7.83 2.10 -31.11
N ALA A 33 9.00 1.47 -31.22
CA ALA A 33 9.61 0.70 -30.17
C ALA A 33 9.60 1.58 -28.90
N SER A 34 8.84 1.16 -27.88
CA SER A 34 8.84 1.82 -26.59
C SER A 34 10.27 1.76 -26.05
N ALA A 35 10.94 2.91 -26.08
CA ALA A 35 12.18 3.09 -25.35
C ALA A 35 11.96 2.65 -23.89
N PRO A 36 12.94 1.98 -23.26
CA PRO A 36 12.81 1.62 -21.85
C PRO A 36 12.56 2.91 -21.06
N GLN A 37 11.38 3.01 -20.46
CA GLN A 37 11.05 4.10 -19.54
C GLN A 37 12.14 4.05 -18.45
N SER A 38 12.97 5.07 -18.41
CA SER A 38 13.91 5.26 -17.30
C SER A 38 13.08 5.16 -16.02
N ALA A 39 13.41 4.21 -15.15
CA ALA A 39 12.71 4.01 -13.90
C ALA A 39 12.64 5.37 -13.17
N SER A 40 11.48 5.98 -13.13
CA SER A 40 11.26 7.24 -12.45
C SER A 40 11.56 7.01 -10.98
N SER A 41 12.41 7.85 -10.39
CA SER A 41 12.73 7.73 -8.96
C SER A 41 11.45 7.84 -8.14
N LEU A 42 11.18 6.85 -7.30
CA LEU A 42 10.08 6.87 -6.33
C LEU A 42 10.36 7.81 -5.16
N LEU A 43 11.62 8.20 -4.98
CA LEU A 43 12.09 9.01 -3.87
C LEU A 43 12.20 10.48 -4.27
N HIS A 44 11.47 11.32 -3.55
CA HIS A 44 11.52 12.76 -3.64
C HIS A 44 12.20 13.36 -2.39
N ILE A 45 13.18 14.25 -2.58
CA ILE A 45 13.95 14.84 -1.50
C ILE A 45 13.67 16.35 -1.42
N PHE A 46 13.34 16.82 -0.24
CA PHE A 46 13.07 18.23 0.05
C PHE A 46 14.02 18.73 1.14
N GLY A 47 14.29 20.04 1.17
CA GLY A 47 15.15 20.68 2.18
C GLY A 47 16.65 20.62 1.88
N LEU A 48 17.04 20.09 0.71
CA LEU A 48 18.41 20.20 0.21
C LEU A 48 18.45 21.10 -1.03
N PRO A 49 19.50 21.91 -1.23
CA PRO A 49 19.77 22.62 -2.47
C PRO A 49 19.87 21.65 -3.66
N GLU A 50 19.53 22.08 -4.85
CA GLU A 50 19.44 21.20 -6.03
C GLU A 50 20.80 20.58 -6.41
N ASN A 51 21.87 21.34 -6.28
CA ASN A 51 23.25 20.85 -6.48
C ASN A 51 23.63 19.77 -5.46
N GLU A 52 23.23 19.92 -4.19
CA GLU A 52 23.50 18.95 -3.14
C GLU A 52 22.61 17.70 -3.28
N ARG A 53 21.42 17.83 -3.86
CA ARG A 53 20.47 16.72 -4.08
C ARG A 53 21.03 15.66 -5.02
N SER A 54 21.66 16.10 -6.12
CA SER A 54 22.30 15.20 -7.08
C SER A 54 23.52 14.49 -6.52
N GLU A 55 24.31 15.17 -5.69
CA GLU A 55 25.44 14.59 -4.98
C GLU A 55 24.97 13.62 -3.89
N PHE A 56 23.95 13.99 -3.14
CA PHE A 56 23.31 13.19 -2.12
C PHE A 56 22.79 11.84 -2.67
N LEU A 57 22.18 11.83 -3.86
CA LEU A 57 21.70 10.61 -4.52
C LEU A 57 22.84 9.76 -5.13
N ARG A 58 23.93 10.38 -5.58
CA ARG A 58 25.08 9.68 -6.20
C ARG A 58 26.07 9.12 -5.21
N SER A 59 26.13 9.67 -4.03
CA SER A 59 27.10 9.30 -2.99
C SER A 59 26.72 7.93 -2.41
N LYS A 60 27.20 6.85 -3.08
CA LYS A 60 27.15 5.47 -2.54
C LYS A 60 27.90 5.32 -1.20
N ASN A 61 28.68 6.31 -0.82
CA ASN A 61 29.42 6.39 0.44
C ASN A 61 28.98 7.63 1.22
N ASN A 62 27.68 7.88 1.36
CA ASN A 62 27.22 8.95 2.24
C ASN A 62 27.64 8.65 3.67
N ASN A 63 28.84 9.08 4.02
CA ASN A 63 29.40 9.10 5.37
C ASN A 63 28.65 10.12 6.29
N ARG A 64 27.65 10.82 5.78
CA ARG A 64 26.52 11.36 6.55
C ARG A 64 25.62 10.19 6.92
N ALA A 65 26.11 9.33 7.80
CA ALA A 65 25.29 8.30 8.37
C ALA A 65 24.06 8.94 8.99
N PHE A 66 22.89 8.81 8.34
CA PHE A 66 21.61 9.09 8.97
C PHE A 66 21.51 8.22 10.20
N ARG A 67 21.77 8.78 11.36
CA ARG A 67 21.77 8.04 12.63
C ARG A 67 20.45 8.15 13.37
N ARG A 68 19.73 9.25 13.10
CA ARG A 68 18.49 9.60 13.79
C ARG A 68 17.40 9.90 12.77
N LEU A 69 16.64 8.88 12.42
CA LEU A 69 15.58 8.95 11.42
C LEU A 69 14.21 8.99 12.08
N TYR A 70 13.37 9.90 11.61
CA TYR A 70 12.00 10.02 12.07
C TYR A 70 11.02 9.65 10.95
N ALA A 71 10.03 8.81 11.26
CA ALA A 71 8.95 8.46 10.35
C ALA A 71 7.81 9.48 10.43
N ALA A 72 7.41 10.05 9.29
CA ALA A 72 6.30 11.01 9.24
C ALA A 72 4.95 10.36 9.55
N GLY A 73 4.81 9.07 9.27
CA GLY A 73 3.59 8.30 9.48
C GLY A 73 3.84 6.80 9.56
N PRO A 74 2.79 6.02 9.87
CA PRO A 74 2.93 4.58 10.10
C PRO A 74 3.51 3.76 8.93
N PRO A 75 3.26 4.05 7.63
CA PRO A 75 3.89 3.32 6.53
C PRO A 75 5.41 3.51 6.49
N ALA A 76 5.88 4.74 6.69
CA ALA A 76 7.31 5.06 6.78
C ALA A 76 7.96 4.43 8.02
N GLU A 77 7.23 4.36 9.12
CA GLU A 77 7.68 3.73 10.36
C GLU A 77 8.01 2.24 10.13
N VAL A 78 7.15 1.51 9.43
CA VAL A 78 7.40 0.09 9.11
C VAL A 78 8.62 -0.06 8.21
N LEU A 79 8.75 0.78 7.19
CA LEU A 79 9.87 0.72 6.25
C LEU A 79 11.20 1.04 6.94
N LEU A 80 11.24 2.10 7.75
CA LEU A 80 12.43 2.47 8.53
C LEU A 80 12.81 1.40 9.55
N TYR A 81 11.82 0.87 10.26
CA TYR A 81 12.05 -0.19 11.23
C TYR A 81 12.63 -1.45 10.56
N ALA A 82 12.13 -1.83 9.40
CA ALA A 82 12.64 -2.98 8.66
C ALA A 82 14.06 -2.77 8.13
N LEU A 83 14.41 -1.53 7.74
CA LEU A 83 15.72 -1.21 7.17
C LEU A 83 16.78 -0.84 8.21
N ALA A 84 16.41 -0.11 9.26
CA ALA A 84 17.35 0.46 10.23
C ALA A 84 16.68 0.66 11.60
N PRO A 85 16.29 -0.40 12.31
CA PRO A 85 15.56 -0.30 13.58
C PRO A 85 16.33 0.49 14.65
N GLU A 86 17.65 0.47 14.60
CA GLU A 86 18.54 1.18 15.50
C GLU A 86 18.59 2.70 15.27
N ARG A 87 18.10 3.16 14.14
CA ARG A 87 18.10 4.59 13.75
C ARG A 87 16.76 5.27 13.93
N LEU A 88 15.69 4.50 14.15
CA LEU A 88 14.35 5.03 14.39
C LEU A 88 14.30 5.71 15.76
N VAL A 89 13.97 7.01 15.80
CA VAL A 89 13.98 7.80 17.04
C VAL A 89 12.74 7.63 17.90
N GLY A 90 11.65 7.07 17.35
CA GLY A 90 10.42 6.83 18.10
C GLY A 90 9.26 6.40 17.23
N TRP A 91 8.18 5.99 17.87
CA TRP A 91 6.97 5.52 17.23
C TRP A 91 6.03 6.66 16.86
N THR A 92 5.36 6.53 15.74
CA THR A 92 4.32 7.48 15.30
C THR A 92 3.01 7.35 16.08
N ALA A 93 2.79 6.21 16.74
CA ALA A 93 1.63 5.95 17.59
C ALA A 93 1.96 4.91 18.66
N GLN A 94 1.20 4.92 19.75
CA GLN A 94 1.30 3.92 20.81
C GLN A 94 1.17 2.51 20.26
N LYS A 95 2.12 1.65 20.58
CA LYS A 95 2.08 0.23 20.19
C LYS A 95 1.32 -0.59 21.21
N ARG A 96 0.54 -1.56 20.72
CA ARG A 96 -0.12 -2.54 21.59
C ARG A 96 0.93 -3.47 22.23
N PRO A 97 0.75 -3.91 23.48
CA PRO A 97 1.70 -4.86 24.12
C PRO A 97 1.95 -6.11 23.26
N GLN A 98 0.90 -6.66 22.62
CA GLN A 98 0.98 -7.83 21.76
C GLN A 98 1.81 -7.57 20.48
N ALA A 99 1.86 -6.34 19.97
CA ALA A 99 2.71 -5.97 18.86
C ALA A 99 4.17 -5.84 19.30
N LEU A 100 4.42 -5.26 20.46
CA LEU A 100 5.77 -5.04 20.99
C LEU A 100 6.55 -6.34 21.20
N VAL A 101 5.88 -7.43 21.63
CA VAL A 101 6.56 -8.73 21.84
C VAL A 101 7.01 -9.37 20.53
N MET A 102 6.50 -8.91 19.40
CA MET A 102 6.89 -9.36 18.05
C MET A 102 7.94 -8.45 17.41
N LEU A 103 8.47 -7.49 18.13
CA LEU A 103 9.55 -6.59 17.71
C LEU A 103 10.81 -6.88 18.53
N ASN A 104 11.97 -6.41 18.06
CA ASN A 104 13.22 -6.56 18.81
C ASN A 104 13.18 -5.77 20.13
N GLU A 105 14.08 -6.09 21.05
CA GLU A 105 14.06 -5.51 22.41
C GLU A 105 14.27 -4.00 22.41
N ASN A 106 15.15 -3.48 21.56
CA ASN A 106 15.43 -2.03 21.48
C ASN A 106 14.18 -1.25 21.06
N ALA A 107 13.42 -1.78 20.11
CA ALA A 107 12.18 -1.19 19.64
C ALA A 107 11.13 -1.03 20.74
N ARG A 108 11.10 -1.96 21.71
CA ARG A 108 10.15 -1.90 22.84
C ARG A 108 10.36 -0.70 23.74
N ARG A 109 11.56 -0.13 23.74
CA ARG A 109 11.95 1.03 24.57
C ARG A 109 11.78 2.37 23.87
N LEU A 110 11.49 2.40 22.59
CA LEU A 110 11.32 3.63 21.83
C LEU A 110 10.13 4.46 22.35
N PRO A 111 10.29 5.79 22.49
CA PRO A 111 9.19 6.67 22.90
C PRO A 111 8.13 6.76 21.80
N THR A 112 6.90 7.08 22.17
CA THR A 112 5.87 7.52 21.23
C THR A 112 6.01 9.02 21.02
N LEU A 113 6.32 9.43 19.79
CA LEU A 113 6.52 10.83 19.41
C LEU A 113 5.26 11.43 18.78
N GLY A 114 4.46 10.64 18.09
CA GLY A 114 3.36 11.09 17.24
C GLY A 114 3.72 11.05 15.76
N GLY A 115 2.80 11.44 14.87
CA GLY A 115 3.01 11.48 13.43
C GLY A 115 2.85 12.88 12.84
N ILE A 116 3.48 13.15 11.71
CA ILE A 116 3.19 14.33 10.87
C ILE A 116 1.94 14.02 10.05
N ASN A 117 1.87 12.79 9.52
CA ASN A 117 0.81 12.31 8.65
C ASN A 117 0.06 11.13 9.30
N GLY A 118 -1.16 10.88 8.81
CA GLY A 118 -1.98 9.75 9.22
C GLY A 118 -2.95 10.05 10.36
N ARG A 119 -3.69 8.99 10.77
CA ARG A 119 -4.63 9.05 11.90
C ARG A 119 -3.87 8.76 13.20
N GLY A 120 -3.79 9.71 14.08
CA GLY A 120 -3.11 9.53 15.38
C GLY A 120 -2.84 10.88 16.05
N SER A 121 -2.06 10.83 17.14
CA SER A 121 -1.64 12.06 17.82
C SER A 121 -0.60 12.76 16.95
N PRO A 122 -0.77 14.07 16.67
CA PRO A 122 0.22 14.82 15.92
C PRO A 122 1.49 15.01 16.77
N VAL A 123 2.66 14.98 16.10
CA VAL A 123 3.91 15.36 16.75
C VAL A 123 4.05 16.88 16.78
N SER A 124 4.62 17.44 17.88
CA SER A 124 5.00 18.84 17.87
C SER A 124 6.36 19.06 17.22
N LEU A 125 6.52 20.20 16.56
CA LEU A 125 7.76 20.56 15.89
C LEU A 125 8.92 20.72 16.90
N GLU A 126 8.63 21.29 18.06
CA GLU A 126 9.60 21.51 19.14
C GLU A 126 10.17 20.17 19.63
N ARG A 127 9.31 19.15 19.70
CA ARG A 127 9.74 17.80 20.09
C ARG A 127 10.67 17.19 19.04
N LEU A 128 10.38 17.35 17.75
CA LEU A 128 11.26 16.87 16.68
C LEU A 128 12.60 17.60 16.65
N LEU A 129 12.60 18.91 16.89
CA LEU A 129 13.85 19.70 17.02
C LEU A 129 14.69 19.21 18.21
N ALA A 130 14.07 18.91 19.36
CA ALA A 130 14.75 18.37 20.53
C ALA A 130 15.37 16.98 20.26
N GLU A 131 14.76 16.17 19.40
CA GLU A 131 15.29 14.86 19.00
C GLU A 131 16.49 14.94 18.05
N LYS A 132 16.83 16.13 17.52
CA LYS A 132 17.98 16.34 16.61
C LYS A 132 17.99 15.30 15.47
N ILE A 133 16.89 15.17 14.77
CA ILE A 133 16.75 14.21 13.67
C ILE A 133 17.59 14.60 12.47
N ASP A 134 18.16 13.61 11.79
CA ASP A 134 18.96 13.81 10.58
C ASP A 134 18.10 13.90 9.31
N ALA A 135 16.96 13.20 9.30
CA ALA A 135 15.97 13.28 8.23
C ALA A 135 14.59 12.81 8.69
N VAL A 136 13.57 13.29 7.99
CA VAL A 136 12.20 12.74 8.02
C VAL A 136 12.02 11.81 6.85
N VAL A 137 11.43 10.66 7.06
CA VAL A 137 11.02 9.71 6.00
C VAL A 137 9.50 9.62 5.98
N ASP A 138 8.92 9.72 4.80
CA ASP A 138 7.49 9.56 4.55
C ASP A 138 7.24 8.56 3.42
N VAL A 139 6.16 7.81 3.52
CA VAL A 139 5.73 6.82 2.53
C VAL A 139 4.23 6.97 2.33
N GLY A 140 3.81 7.25 1.11
CA GLY A 140 2.40 7.43 0.79
C GLY A 140 2.17 7.86 -0.64
N VAL A 141 0.98 8.36 -0.92
CA VAL A 141 0.64 8.91 -2.24
C VAL A 141 1.34 10.25 -2.43
N VAL A 142 2.12 10.38 -3.50
CA VAL A 142 2.74 11.63 -3.89
C VAL A 142 1.70 12.53 -4.57
N SER A 143 1.37 13.65 -3.91
CA SER A 143 0.40 14.63 -4.36
C SER A 143 0.91 16.04 -4.07
N GLU A 144 0.28 17.08 -4.64
CA GLU A 144 0.64 18.46 -4.32
C GLU A 144 0.57 18.75 -2.81
N ALA A 145 -0.43 18.20 -2.12
CA ALA A 145 -0.61 18.37 -0.69
C ALA A 145 0.54 17.72 0.12
N THR A 146 0.93 16.49 -0.21
CA THR A 146 2.02 15.78 0.46
C THR A 146 3.37 16.44 0.16
N VAL A 147 3.59 16.88 -1.08
CA VAL A 147 4.79 17.65 -1.48
C VAL A 147 4.87 18.99 -0.74
N SER A 148 3.74 19.71 -0.62
CA SER A 148 3.70 20.97 0.13
C SER A 148 4.05 20.76 1.61
N THR A 149 3.46 19.73 2.23
CA THR A 149 3.76 19.34 3.62
C THR A 149 5.24 19.00 3.80
N ALA A 150 5.81 18.21 2.88
CA ALA A 150 7.21 17.83 2.90
C ALA A 150 8.15 19.04 2.84
N ARG A 151 7.91 19.97 1.91
CA ARG A 151 8.70 21.22 1.78
C ARG A 151 8.63 22.10 3.03
N GLN A 152 7.42 22.30 3.56
CA GLN A 152 7.22 23.12 4.75
C GLN A 152 7.89 22.51 5.99
N THR A 153 7.75 21.18 6.17
CA THR A 153 8.34 20.46 7.28
C THR A 153 9.87 20.48 7.21
N ALA A 154 10.44 20.18 6.04
CA ALA A 154 11.90 20.26 5.83
C ALA A 154 12.45 21.65 6.16
N LYS A 155 11.79 22.72 5.69
CA LYS A 155 12.18 24.10 5.98
C LYS A 155 12.14 24.42 7.48
N ARG A 156 11.09 23.99 8.19
CA ARG A 156 10.91 24.28 9.62
C ARG A 156 11.89 23.51 10.50
N LEU A 157 12.20 22.26 10.12
CA LEU A 157 13.11 21.40 10.87
C LEU A 157 14.59 21.66 10.54
N GLY A 158 14.88 22.28 9.39
CA GLY A 158 16.25 22.38 8.87
C GLY A 158 16.87 21.01 8.56
N ALA A 159 16.04 20.01 8.27
CA ALA A 159 16.45 18.64 7.99
C ALA A 159 15.79 18.13 6.69
N PRO A 160 16.47 17.26 5.92
CA PRO A 160 15.89 16.66 4.71
C PRO A 160 14.58 15.90 4.98
N TYR A 161 13.64 16.00 4.05
CA TYR A 161 12.41 15.23 4.04
C TYR A 161 12.41 14.31 2.82
N LEU A 162 12.36 13.02 3.06
CA LEU A 162 12.43 11.93 2.08
C LEU A 162 11.01 11.37 1.88
N LEU A 163 10.35 11.73 0.79
CA LEU A 163 9.01 11.26 0.45
C LEU A 163 9.10 10.17 -0.61
N LEU A 164 8.62 8.96 -0.29
CA LEU A 164 8.57 7.82 -1.20
C LEU A 164 7.14 7.53 -1.65
N GLU A 165 6.97 7.17 -2.94
CA GLU A 165 5.70 6.64 -3.45
C GLU A 165 5.34 5.34 -2.71
N GLY A 166 4.09 5.26 -2.19
CA GLY A 166 3.65 4.23 -1.24
C GLY A 166 2.95 3.00 -1.85
N ARG A 167 2.97 2.81 -3.17
CA ARG A 167 2.30 1.67 -3.83
C ARG A 167 2.94 0.33 -3.48
N LEU A 168 2.11 -0.67 -3.13
CA LEU A 168 2.59 -2.00 -2.73
C LEU A 168 3.34 -2.71 -3.86
N ALA A 169 2.91 -2.54 -5.10
CA ALA A 169 3.58 -3.10 -6.26
C ALA A 169 5.03 -2.62 -6.44
N GLN A 170 5.38 -1.49 -5.84
CA GLN A 170 6.71 -0.88 -5.90
C GLN A 170 7.56 -1.13 -4.65
N SER A 171 7.11 -2.01 -3.74
CA SER A 171 7.77 -2.24 -2.44
C SER A 171 9.25 -2.58 -2.55
N ALA A 172 9.65 -3.42 -3.52
CA ALA A 172 11.04 -3.79 -3.71
C ALA A 172 11.92 -2.57 -4.07
N GLU A 173 11.42 -1.71 -4.95
CA GLU A 173 12.12 -0.49 -5.35
C GLU A 173 12.16 0.55 -4.22
N GLN A 174 11.07 0.72 -3.47
CA GLN A 174 11.05 1.57 -2.25
C GLN A 174 12.14 1.13 -1.27
N ILE A 175 12.24 -0.19 -1.03
CA ILE A 175 13.24 -0.79 -0.14
C ILE A 175 14.65 -0.50 -0.64
N ARG A 176 14.93 -0.68 -1.95
CA ARG A 176 16.26 -0.41 -2.52
C ARG A 176 16.63 1.07 -2.49
N GLN A 177 15.72 1.95 -2.87
CA GLN A 177 16.01 3.38 -2.91
C GLN A 177 16.28 3.93 -1.51
N LEU A 178 15.42 3.65 -0.53
CA LEU A 178 15.67 4.12 0.83
C LEU A 178 16.83 3.37 1.47
N GLY A 179 16.87 2.05 1.35
CA GLY A 179 17.90 1.22 1.97
C GLY A 179 19.30 1.52 1.43
N GLY A 180 19.41 1.76 0.11
CA GLY A 180 20.67 2.21 -0.51
C GLY A 180 21.10 3.60 -0.03
N LEU A 181 20.16 4.53 0.08
CA LEU A 181 20.43 5.88 0.56
C LEU A 181 20.96 5.91 2.01
N ILE A 182 20.37 5.11 2.88
CA ILE A 182 20.78 5.02 4.30
C ILE A 182 21.84 3.93 4.55
N ALA A 183 22.35 3.28 3.50
CA ALA A 183 23.30 2.17 3.58
C ALA A 183 22.86 1.07 4.57
N SER A 184 21.63 0.61 4.45
CA SER A 184 21.09 -0.46 5.31
C SER A 184 21.60 -1.83 4.88
N PRO A 185 22.09 -2.68 5.81
CA PRO A 185 22.51 -4.04 5.51
C PRO A 185 21.34 -4.97 5.19
N HIS A 186 20.10 -4.57 5.49
CA HIS A 186 18.90 -5.37 5.30
C HIS A 186 18.26 -5.21 3.91
N THR A 187 18.76 -4.26 3.09
CA THR A 187 18.17 -3.83 1.83
C THR A 187 17.91 -4.98 0.87
N GLU A 188 18.95 -5.72 0.48
CA GLU A 188 18.81 -6.70 -0.61
C GLU A 188 18.00 -7.93 -0.18
N ARG A 189 18.16 -8.40 1.05
CA ARG A 189 17.34 -9.51 1.58
C ARG A 189 15.86 -9.15 1.58
N LEU A 190 15.51 -7.97 2.07
CA LEU A 190 14.11 -7.52 2.17
C LEU A 190 13.52 -7.25 0.79
N ALA A 191 14.29 -6.62 -0.11
CA ALA A 191 13.86 -6.37 -1.49
C ALA A 191 13.59 -7.67 -2.26
N ALA A 192 14.47 -8.66 -2.15
CA ALA A 192 14.30 -9.97 -2.78
C ALA A 192 13.03 -10.70 -2.27
N LEU A 193 12.74 -10.63 -0.96
CA LEU A 193 11.51 -11.21 -0.41
C LEU A 193 10.26 -10.47 -0.90
N ALA A 194 10.33 -9.14 -1.05
CA ALA A 194 9.25 -8.35 -1.62
C ALA A 194 9.00 -8.72 -3.09
N GLU A 195 10.05 -8.86 -3.91
CA GLU A 195 9.96 -9.33 -5.29
C GLU A 195 9.31 -10.71 -5.40
N GLN A 196 9.73 -11.65 -4.53
CA GLN A 196 9.15 -13.00 -4.50
C GLN A 196 7.65 -12.96 -4.20
N ALA A 197 7.21 -12.13 -3.23
CA ALA A 197 5.80 -11.97 -2.89
C ALA A 197 5.01 -11.33 -4.04
N LEU A 198 5.55 -10.29 -4.68
CA LEU A 198 4.90 -9.63 -5.81
C LEU A 198 4.81 -10.55 -7.05
N ALA A 199 5.88 -11.27 -7.37
CA ALA A 199 5.88 -12.27 -8.45
C ALA A 199 4.91 -13.43 -8.16
N PHE A 200 4.78 -13.84 -6.89
CA PHE A 200 3.77 -14.81 -6.49
C PHE A 200 2.36 -14.26 -6.72
N ALA A 201 2.07 -13.02 -6.32
CA ALA A 201 0.76 -12.39 -6.54
C ALA A 201 0.41 -12.33 -8.04
N GLN A 202 1.35 -11.97 -8.90
CA GLN A 202 1.17 -11.93 -10.35
C GLN A 202 0.80 -13.31 -10.93
N ARG A 203 1.47 -14.38 -10.46
CA ARG A 203 1.13 -15.76 -10.89
C ARG A 203 -0.26 -16.17 -10.44
N GLU A 204 -0.64 -15.88 -9.19
CA GLU A 204 -1.98 -16.18 -8.66
C GLU A 204 -3.07 -15.42 -9.42
N ALA A 205 -2.82 -14.14 -9.75
CA ALA A 205 -3.75 -13.35 -10.56
C ALA A 205 -3.92 -13.92 -11.98
N ALA A 206 -2.82 -14.35 -12.62
CA ALA A 206 -2.82 -14.88 -13.99
C ALA A 206 -3.61 -16.20 -14.13
N VAL A 207 -3.61 -17.05 -13.10
CA VAL A 207 -4.34 -18.33 -13.14
C VAL A 207 -5.79 -18.22 -12.68
N ARG A 208 -6.20 -17.07 -12.18
CA ARG A 208 -7.58 -16.85 -11.72
C ARG A 208 -8.52 -16.68 -12.91
N SER A 209 -9.35 -17.69 -13.14
CA SER A 209 -10.28 -17.74 -14.29
C SER A 209 -11.44 -16.73 -14.19
N ARG A 210 -11.80 -16.30 -12.97
CA ARG A 210 -12.89 -15.33 -12.72
C ARG A 210 -12.47 -14.37 -11.62
N PRO A 211 -12.66 -13.03 -11.81
CA PRO A 211 -12.45 -12.06 -10.76
C PRO A 211 -13.37 -12.35 -9.57
N VAL A 212 -12.81 -12.42 -8.38
CA VAL A 212 -13.55 -12.53 -7.11
C VAL A 212 -13.76 -11.12 -6.59
N SER A 213 -15.00 -10.75 -6.26
CA SER A 213 -15.30 -9.44 -5.66
C SER A 213 -15.03 -9.49 -4.16
N VAL A 214 -14.22 -8.56 -3.66
CA VAL A 214 -13.88 -8.47 -2.25
C VAL A 214 -14.31 -7.12 -1.67
N TYR A 215 -14.87 -7.16 -0.47
CA TYR A 215 -15.17 -5.99 0.33
C TYR A 215 -14.20 -5.94 1.51
N LEU A 216 -13.36 -4.90 1.59
CA LEU A 216 -12.49 -4.67 2.74
C LEU A 216 -13.29 -3.95 3.84
N ALA A 217 -13.73 -4.71 4.85
CA ALA A 217 -14.47 -4.20 5.99
C ALA A 217 -13.51 -3.66 7.04
N ARG A 218 -13.48 -2.35 7.24
CA ARG A 218 -12.66 -1.63 8.21
C ARG A 218 -13.53 -0.96 9.29
N GLY A 219 -12.93 -0.75 10.45
CA GLY A 219 -13.64 -0.21 11.61
C GLY A 219 -14.45 -1.28 12.35
N ARG A 220 -15.00 -0.90 13.49
CA ARG A 220 -15.72 -1.82 14.39
C ARG A 220 -17.04 -2.32 13.80
N ASP A 221 -17.66 -1.50 12.98
CA ASP A 221 -18.93 -1.78 12.29
C ASP A 221 -18.73 -2.37 10.89
N GLY A 222 -17.49 -2.36 10.38
CA GLY A 222 -17.15 -2.84 9.05
C GLY A 222 -17.61 -1.95 7.90
N LEU A 223 -18.05 -0.72 8.17
CA LEU A 223 -18.66 0.18 7.19
C LEU A 223 -17.68 1.17 6.53
N GLU A 224 -16.39 1.12 6.86
CA GLU A 224 -15.36 1.87 6.12
C GLU A 224 -14.65 0.93 5.12
N THR A 225 -14.41 1.39 3.88
CA THR A 225 -13.73 0.60 2.84
C THR A 225 -12.88 1.47 1.93
N GLY A 226 -12.01 0.83 1.11
CA GLY A 226 -11.23 1.52 0.08
C GLY A 226 -12.07 1.82 -1.15
N ARG A 227 -11.91 3.04 -1.69
CA ARG A 227 -12.46 3.47 -2.98
C ARG A 227 -11.66 2.88 -4.14
N ARG A 228 -12.05 3.19 -5.37
CA ARG A 228 -11.25 2.91 -6.57
C ARG A 228 -9.85 3.52 -6.42
N ASP A 229 -8.83 2.79 -6.86
CA ASP A 229 -7.42 3.22 -6.81
C ASP A 229 -6.88 3.48 -5.39
N SER A 230 -7.54 2.95 -4.38
CA SER A 230 -7.12 3.08 -2.98
C SER A 230 -5.88 2.24 -2.69
N ILE A 231 -4.88 2.85 -2.04
CA ILE A 231 -3.72 2.10 -1.53
C ILE A 231 -4.09 1.06 -0.45
N HIS A 232 -5.31 1.12 0.09
CA HIS A 232 -5.78 0.22 1.14
C HIS A 232 -6.27 -1.14 0.62
N THR A 233 -6.55 -1.27 -0.68
CA THR A 233 -7.13 -2.46 -1.32
C THR A 233 -6.12 -3.26 -2.16
N GLU A 234 -4.91 -2.74 -2.33
CA GLU A 234 -3.89 -3.25 -3.27
C GLU A 234 -3.54 -4.73 -3.09
N VAL A 235 -3.57 -5.28 -1.85
CA VAL A 235 -3.26 -6.71 -1.64
C VAL A 235 -4.25 -7.61 -2.39
N ALA A 236 -5.54 -7.25 -2.37
CA ALA A 236 -6.57 -8.01 -3.08
C ALA A 236 -6.46 -7.83 -4.59
N GLU A 237 -6.23 -6.61 -5.04
CA GLU A 237 -6.10 -6.26 -6.46
C GLU A 237 -4.89 -6.93 -7.12
N LEU A 238 -3.74 -6.97 -6.42
CA LEU A 238 -2.53 -7.68 -6.88
C LEU A 238 -2.77 -9.18 -7.08
N LEU A 239 -3.71 -9.78 -6.34
CA LEU A 239 -4.12 -11.17 -6.49
C LEU A 239 -5.24 -11.36 -7.52
N GLY A 240 -5.57 -10.34 -8.33
CA GLY A 240 -6.61 -10.40 -9.35
C GLY A 240 -8.04 -10.37 -8.80
N ALA A 241 -8.24 -9.96 -7.55
CA ALA A 241 -9.55 -9.71 -6.99
C ALA A 241 -10.03 -8.30 -7.36
N ARG A 242 -11.36 -8.12 -7.48
CA ARG A 242 -11.98 -6.83 -7.72
C ARG A 242 -12.42 -6.21 -6.40
N ASN A 243 -12.05 -4.97 -6.15
CA ASN A 243 -12.55 -4.21 -5.01
C ASN A 243 -14.05 -3.89 -5.18
N ALA A 244 -14.90 -4.27 -4.22
CA ALA A 244 -16.33 -3.93 -4.25
C ALA A 244 -16.57 -2.41 -4.20
N GLY A 245 -15.65 -1.65 -3.59
CA GLY A 245 -15.67 -0.19 -3.51
C GLY A 245 -15.28 0.56 -4.79
N ASP A 246 -14.98 -0.12 -5.90
CA ASP A 246 -14.57 0.51 -7.18
C ASP A 246 -15.64 1.41 -7.79
N ALA A 247 -16.91 1.24 -7.39
CA ALA A 247 -17.97 2.17 -7.76
C ALA A 247 -17.79 3.57 -7.16
N LEU A 248 -16.98 3.69 -6.10
CA LEU A 248 -16.68 4.96 -5.44
C LEU A 248 -15.39 5.54 -6.02
N ALA A 249 -15.48 6.63 -6.78
CA ALA A 249 -14.31 7.29 -7.37
C ALA A 249 -13.46 8.02 -6.32
N GLY A 250 -12.16 8.23 -6.62
CA GLY A 250 -11.33 9.22 -5.95
C GLY A 250 -10.36 8.73 -4.90
N GLY A 251 -9.93 7.47 -4.93
CA GLY A 251 -8.89 6.96 -4.02
C GLY A 251 -9.24 7.04 -2.53
N GLY A 252 -8.31 6.59 -1.65
CA GLY A 252 -8.47 6.68 -0.20
C GLY A 252 -9.61 5.82 0.35
N LEU A 253 -10.23 6.27 1.44
CA LEU A 253 -11.26 5.55 2.18
C LEU A 253 -12.62 6.25 2.10
N ALA A 254 -13.70 5.47 2.24
CA ALA A 254 -15.06 5.97 2.33
C ALA A 254 -15.85 5.22 3.41
N GLN A 255 -16.75 5.94 4.07
CA GLN A 255 -17.86 5.34 4.81
C GLN A 255 -18.96 4.97 3.83
N VAL A 256 -19.52 3.78 3.99
CA VAL A 256 -20.60 3.25 3.17
C VAL A 256 -21.74 2.74 4.05
N SER A 257 -22.94 2.65 3.49
CA SER A 257 -24.07 2.06 4.18
C SER A 257 -24.14 0.54 3.94
N ILE A 258 -24.88 -0.16 4.78
CA ILE A 258 -25.11 -1.62 4.60
C ILE A 258 -25.89 -1.89 3.31
N GLU A 259 -26.82 -1.02 2.93
CA GLU A 259 -27.57 -1.12 1.68
C GLU A 259 -26.65 -1.07 0.47
N GLN A 260 -25.62 -0.20 0.52
CA GLN A 260 -24.61 -0.13 -0.54
C GLN A 260 -23.82 -1.45 -0.64
N ILE A 261 -23.47 -2.06 0.47
CA ILE A 261 -22.75 -3.36 0.49
C ILE A 261 -23.67 -4.47 -0.04
N ILE A 262 -24.96 -4.45 0.31
CA ILE A 262 -25.97 -5.35 -0.21
C ILE A 262 -26.11 -5.20 -1.73
N LEU A 263 -26.06 -3.99 -2.28
CA LEU A 263 -26.08 -3.79 -3.73
C LEU A 263 -24.82 -4.33 -4.43
N TRP A 264 -23.68 -4.26 -3.80
CA TRP A 264 -22.43 -4.78 -4.37
C TRP A 264 -22.31 -6.28 -4.34
N GLN A 265 -22.95 -6.96 -3.39
CA GLN A 265 -22.93 -8.42 -3.22
C GLN A 265 -21.51 -9.02 -3.33
N PRO A 266 -20.55 -8.60 -2.49
CA PRO A 266 -19.19 -9.11 -2.56
C PRO A 266 -19.15 -10.62 -2.34
N ASP A 267 -18.21 -11.30 -3.03
CA ASP A 267 -17.94 -12.72 -2.83
C ASP A 267 -17.21 -13.02 -1.52
N TRP A 268 -16.41 -12.07 -1.04
CA TRP A 268 -15.69 -12.14 0.23
C TRP A 268 -15.79 -10.84 1.00
N ILE A 269 -15.90 -10.94 2.32
CA ILE A 269 -15.62 -9.85 3.25
C ILE A 269 -14.26 -10.13 3.86
N LEU A 270 -13.34 -9.17 3.75
CA LEU A 270 -12.00 -9.22 4.33
C LEU A 270 -11.91 -8.22 5.46
N THR A 271 -11.39 -8.63 6.62
CA THR A 271 -11.24 -7.75 7.77
C THR A 271 -10.00 -8.08 8.59
N GLN A 272 -9.58 -7.16 9.42
CA GLN A 272 -8.57 -7.34 10.48
C GLN A 272 -9.17 -7.09 11.88
N GLU A 273 -10.47 -6.84 11.96
CA GLU A 273 -11.20 -6.61 13.20
C GLU A 273 -11.84 -7.93 13.65
N ALA A 274 -11.21 -8.59 14.61
CA ALA A 274 -11.64 -9.91 15.10
C ALA A 274 -13.07 -9.89 15.65
N ASP A 275 -13.44 -8.84 16.39
CA ASP A 275 -14.79 -8.70 16.93
C ASP A 275 -15.83 -8.57 15.81
N PHE A 276 -15.53 -7.80 14.76
CA PHE A 276 -16.39 -7.68 13.59
C PHE A 276 -16.55 -9.03 12.89
N ALA A 277 -15.45 -9.76 12.65
CA ALA A 277 -15.48 -11.07 11.99
C ALA A 277 -16.40 -12.07 12.72
N VAL A 278 -16.43 -12.03 14.05
CA VAL A 278 -17.33 -12.90 14.85
C VAL A 278 -18.78 -12.41 14.82
N GLN A 279 -18.97 -11.10 14.87
CA GLN A 279 -20.31 -10.50 15.02
C GLN A 279 -21.06 -10.42 13.69
N VAL A 280 -20.38 -10.21 12.56
CA VAL A 280 -21.01 -9.97 11.26
C VAL A 280 -21.91 -11.12 10.82
N ALA A 281 -21.53 -12.37 11.09
CA ALA A 281 -22.32 -13.55 10.76
C ALA A 281 -23.65 -13.64 11.54
N ARG A 282 -23.72 -12.98 12.69
CA ARG A 282 -24.91 -12.97 13.57
C ARG A 282 -25.75 -11.69 13.45
N ASN A 283 -25.23 -10.67 12.74
CA ASN A 283 -25.87 -9.39 12.61
C ASN A 283 -27.01 -9.44 11.56
N PRO A 284 -28.27 -9.20 11.92
CA PRO A 284 -29.39 -9.26 10.97
C PRO A 284 -29.25 -8.35 9.76
N LEU A 285 -28.58 -7.19 9.91
CA LEU A 285 -28.38 -6.24 8.83
C LEU A 285 -27.46 -6.80 7.73
N TRP A 286 -26.53 -7.69 8.08
CA TRP A 286 -25.58 -8.27 7.15
C TRP A 286 -26.03 -9.59 6.51
N LYS A 287 -27.13 -10.19 6.97
CA LYS A 287 -27.62 -11.49 6.47
C LYS A 287 -27.88 -11.54 4.96
N ASN A 288 -28.24 -10.40 4.37
CA ASN A 288 -28.55 -10.30 2.94
C ASN A 288 -27.29 -10.08 2.08
N VAL A 289 -26.10 -10.01 2.68
CA VAL A 289 -24.83 -9.93 1.96
C VAL A 289 -24.37 -11.34 1.59
N LYS A 290 -24.11 -11.61 0.31
CA LYS A 290 -23.70 -12.92 -0.21
C LYS A 290 -22.55 -13.55 0.57
N ALA A 291 -21.48 -12.78 0.81
CA ALA A 291 -20.31 -13.28 1.55
C ALA A 291 -20.66 -13.76 2.97
N VAL A 292 -21.61 -13.09 3.65
CA VAL A 292 -22.06 -13.48 4.98
C VAL A 292 -22.91 -14.76 4.92
N HIS A 293 -23.83 -14.83 3.97
CA HIS A 293 -24.67 -16.00 3.78
C HIS A 293 -23.85 -17.27 3.44
N GLU A 294 -22.76 -17.10 2.68
CA GLU A 294 -21.87 -18.19 2.26
C GLU A 294 -20.72 -18.45 3.28
N GLY A 295 -20.66 -17.72 4.39
CA GLY A 295 -19.60 -17.86 5.40
C GLY A 295 -18.22 -17.43 4.92
N ARG A 296 -18.15 -16.61 3.86
CA ARG A 296 -16.90 -16.15 3.24
C ARG A 296 -16.39 -14.86 3.88
N ILE A 297 -15.97 -14.99 5.14
CA ILE A 297 -15.39 -13.90 5.93
C ILE A 297 -13.93 -14.23 6.20
N GLY A 298 -13.02 -13.48 5.58
CA GLY A 298 -11.58 -13.63 5.75
C GLY A 298 -11.06 -12.69 6.84
N LEU A 299 -10.64 -13.25 7.98
CA LEU A 299 -9.93 -12.51 9.01
C LEU A 299 -8.43 -12.62 8.76
N LEU A 300 -7.77 -11.46 8.52
CA LEU A 300 -6.33 -11.40 8.33
C LEU A 300 -5.64 -10.90 9.61
N PRO A 301 -4.39 -11.37 9.87
CA PRO A 301 -3.62 -10.95 11.03
C PRO A 301 -3.38 -9.44 11.08
N ARG A 302 -3.25 -8.92 12.32
CA ARG A 302 -3.03 -7.49 12.59
C ARG A 302 -1.78 -7.23 13.44
N LEU A 303 -0.92 -8.23 13.62
CA LEU A 303 0.26 -8.15 14.47
C LEU A 303 1.55 -8.42 13.67
N PRO A 304 2.63 -7.67 13.99
CA PRO A 304 2.65 -6.44 14.80
C PRO A 304 1.98 -5.26 14.11
N TYR A 305 1.79 -5.32 12.78
CA TYR A 305 1.01 -4.43 11.92
C TYR A 305 0.06 -5.23 11.04
N GLY A 306 -0.93 -4.56 10.46
CA GLY A 306 -1.94 -5.22 9.63
C GLY A 306 -1.36 -5.80 8.33
N TRP A 307 -1.82 -7.01 7.95
CA TRP A 307 -1.28 -7.72 6.78
C TRP A 307 -2.03 -7.41 5.48
N ILE A 308 -3.19 -6.79 5.53
CA ILE A 308 -3.91 -6.33 4.34
C ILE A 308 -3.95 -4.80 4.27
N ASP A 309 -3.96 -4.18 5.44
CA ASP A 309 -4.01 -2.72 5.63
C ASP A 309 -3.63 -2.39 7.08
N GLY A 310 -3.51 -1.09 7.41
CA GLY A 310 -3.25 -0.60 8.76
C GLY A 310 -1.84 -0.87 9.30
N PRO A 311 -0.83 -0.15 8.77
CA PRO A 311 -0.86 0.88 7.74
C PRO A 311 -0.75 0.34 6.31
N PRO A 312 -1.02 1.14 5.27
CA PRO A 312 -0.80 0.75 3.88
C PRO A 312 0.68 0.84 3.48
N GLY A 313 1.53 0.03 4.10
CA GLY A 313 2.97 -0.07 3.88
C GLY A 313 3.43 -1.47 3.49
N ILE A 314 4.74 -1.71 3.56
CA ILE A 314 5.36 -3.01 3.23
C ILE A 314 4.99 -4.15 4.20
N ASN A 315 4.41 -3.83 5.37
CA ASN A 315 3.80 -4.79 6.30
C ASN A 315 2.71 -5.65 5.65
N ARG A 316 2.22 -5.28 4.47
CA ARG A 316 1.20 -6.00 3.72
C ARG A 316 1.74 -7.16 2.88
N LEU A 317 3.06 -7.26 2.68
CA LEU A 317 3.68 -8.34 1.90
C LEU A 317 3.32 -9.75 2.42
N PRO A 318 3.32 -10.06 3.73
CA PRO A 318 2.82 -11.34 4.25
C PRO A 318 1.33 -11.58 3.94
N GLY A 319 0.54 -10.52 3.83
CA GLY A 319 -0.87 -10.56 3.49
C GLY A 319 -1.15 -11.09 2.09
N ILE A 320 -0.23 -10.95 1.15
CA ILE A 320 -0.33 -11.53 -0.20
C ILE A 320 -0.50 -13.05 -0.12
N TYR A 321 0.37 -13.74 0.61
CA TYR A 321 0.30 -15.20 0.78
C TYR A 321 -0.93 -15.63 1.58
N THR A 322 -1.23 -14.88 2.65
CA THR A 322 -2.37 -15.17 3.51
C THR A 322 -3.69 -15.04 2.76
N LEU A 323 -3.86 -13.95 2.01
CA LEU A 323 -5.08 -13.72 1.24
C LEU A 323 -5.20 -14.69 0.06
N ALA A 324 -4.11 -15.04 -0.62
CA ALA A 324 -4.11 -16.05 -1.67
C ALA A 324 -4.62 -17.40 -1.14
N ALA A 325 -4.18 -17.82 0.05
CA ALA A 325 -4.67 -19.03 0.71
C ALA A 325 -6.18 -18.94 1.00
N ILE A 326 -6.64 -17.85 1.61
CA ILE A 326 -8.06 -17.61 1.93
C ILE A 326 -8.92 -17.68 0.65
N LEU A 327 -8.54 -16.96 -0.40
CA LEU A 327 -9.30 -16.91 -1.65
C LEU A 327 -9.33 -18.26 -2.40
N SER A 328 -8.36 -19.14 -2.10
CA SER A 328 -8.28 -20.51 -2.65
C SER A 328 -8.87 -21.57 -1.73
N GLY A 329 -9.49 -21.17 -0.60
CA GLY A 329 -10.04 -22.12 0.38
C GLY A 329 -8.97 -22.96 1.09
N GLN A 330 -7.73 -22.48 1.14
CA GLN A 330 -6.59 -23.14 1.79
C GLN A 330 -6.23 -22.45 3.11
N PRO A 331 -5.65 -23.16 4.09
CA PRO A 331 -5.16 -22.54 5.31
C PRO A 331 -3.92 -21.67 5.00
N PRO A 332 -3.74 -20.52 5.65
CA PRO A 332 -2.55 -19.67 5.51
C PRO A 332 -1.24 -20.42 5.81
N ALA A 333 -1.28 -21.44 6.66
CA ALA A 333 -0.15 -22.32 6.96
C ALA A 333 0.48 -22.99 5.72
N ARG A 334 -0.23 -23.07 4.59
CA ARG A 334 0.31 -23.50 3.29
C ARG A 334 1.56 -22.70 2.88
N TYR A 335 1.59 -21.41 3.20
CA TYR A 335 2.67 -20.49 2.85
C TYR A 335 3.47 -20.04 4.08
N ARG A 336 3.52 -20.90 5.12
CA ARG A 336 4.10 -20.56 6.42
C ARG A 336 5.53 -20.05 6.32
N GLU A 337 6.39 -20.73 5.59
CA GLU A 337 7.82 -20.36 5.51
C GLU A 337 8.04 -19.03 4.76
N GLN A 338 7.28 -18.76 3.71
CA GLN A 338 7.32 -17.49 2.99
C GLN A 338 6.89 -16.34 3.91
N ILE A 339 5.81 -16.55 4.66
CA ILE A 339 5.29 -15.58 5.63
C ILE A 339 6.30 -15.35 6.76
N LEU A 340 6.85 -16.43 7.36
CA LEU A 340 7.83 -16.31 8.44
C LEU A 340 9.10 -15.61 8.01
N SER A 341 9.59 -15.86 6.79
CA SER A 341 10.77 -15.19 6.23
C SER A 341 10.54 -13.68 6.06
N LEU A 342 9.33 -13.28 5.61
CA LEU A 342 8.94 -11.88 5.54
C LEU A 342 8.82 -11.24 6.93
N LEU A 343 8.18 -11.90 7.89
CA LEU A 343 8.04 -11.38 9.25
C LEU A 343 9.40 -11.17 9.91
N GLU A 344 10.32 -12.14 9.76
CA GLU A 344 11.68 -12.03 10.26
C GLU A 344 12.44 -10.86 9.63
N ALA A 345 12.33 -10.67 8.31
CA ALA A 345 12.99 -9.57 7.61
C ALA A 345 12.39 -8.21 7.95
N LEU A 346 11.06 -8.13 8.11
CA LEU A 346 10.34 -6.89 8.44
C LEU A 346 10.53 -6.47 9.90
N TYR A 347 10.57 -7.45 10.82
CA TYR A 347 10.45 -7.14 12.25
C TYR A 347 11.66 -7.57 13.09
N HIS A 348 12.70 -8.13 12.44
CA HIS A 348 13.91 -8.64 13.10
C HIS A 348 13.57 -9.62 14.23
N HIS A 349 12.47 -10.35 14.05
CA HIS A 349 11.94 -11.32 14.97
C HIS A 349 11.21 -12.43 14.20
N ARG A 350 11.63 -13.67 14.42
CA ARG A 350 10.94 -14.84 13.88
C ARG A 350 9.91 -15.29 14.90
N PRO A 351 8.60 -15.29 14.58
CA PRO A 351 7.55 -15.70 15.51
C PRO A 351 7.79 -17.12 16.06
N ASP A 352 7.67 -17.27 17.37
CA ASP A 352 7.69 -18.56 18.04
C ASP A 352 6.41 -19.38 17.75
N PRO A 353 6.34 -20.68 18.14
CA PRO A 353 5.16 -21.50 17.85
C PRO A 353 3.84 -20.96 18.45
N ALA A 354 3.86 -20.24 19.59
CA ALA A 354 2.67 -19.65 20.16
C ALA A 354 2.20 -18.44 19.35
N GLN A 355 3.15 -17.58 18.95
CA GLN A 355 2.90 -16.45 18.05
C GLN A 355 2.42 -16.92 16.68
N GLN A 356 2.99 -18.01 16.13
CA GLN A 356 2.53 -18.59 14.87
C GLN A 356 1.07 -19.04 14.94
N ARG A 357 0.66 -19.71 16.04
CA ARG A 357 -0.76 -20.06 16.27
C ARG A 357 -1.65 -18.82 16.31
N GLN A 358 -1.21 -17.76 17.01
CA GLN A 358 -1.94 -16.48 17.08
C GLN A 358 -2.11 -15.84 15.69
N LEU A 359 -1.14 -16.06 14.78
CA LEU A 359 -1.16 -15.56 13.40
C LEU A 359 -1.88 -16.52 12.41
N GLY A 360 -2.41 -17.65 12.87
CA GLY A 360 -3.07 -18.63 12.02
C GLY A 360 -2.11 -19.40 11.10
N LEU A 361 -0.85 -19.59 11.53
CA LEU A 361 0.22 -20.24 10.76
C LEU A 361 0.58 -21.64 11.29
N ALA A 362 -0.12 -22.16 12.26
CA ALA A 362 0.10 -23.49 12.84
C ALA A 362 -0.97 -24.49 12.38
#